data_beee7ad6cd42554db9f7d9313ebb8eaf
#
_entry.id   beee7ad6cd42554db9f7d9313ebb8eaf
#
_cell.length_a   1.000
_cell.length_b   1.000
_cell.length_c   1.000
_cell.angle_alpha   90.00
_cell.angle_beta   90.00
_cell.angle_gamma   90.00
#
_symmetry.space_group_name_H-M   'P 1'
#
loop_
_entity.id
_entity.type
_entity.pdbx_description
1 polymer ?
#
loop_
_entity_poly.entity_id
_entity_poly.type
_entity_poly.pdbx_seq_one_letter_code
_entity_poly.pdbx_strand_id
1 'polypeptide(L)'
;MKKILFILYTCCILLFPVSAQQIPSFKANDRIVFLGNSITEGGHYHSYIWLYYMTHFPELPLRIYNGGIGGDCASHMVFRFDSDIKIKKPTYLVCSFGMNDSGYDGYNKPGYDKYANKQVEYANTEFGKLQQQILADKKIKNVVLLGSSPYDENVKLEGVETLHGKNETIKRIIEMQAEVAQKRGWGFVNFNTVMCELNKEIQQSDSTATFCGGDRIH
;
A
#
# COMPACT_ATOMS: atom_id res chain seq x y z
N MET A 1 64.02 -20.07 -4.59
CA MET A 1 62.79 -20.54 -3.88
C MET A 1 61.92 -19.34 -3.60
N LYS A 2 60.88 -19.11 -4.44
CA LYS A 2 59.94 -18.00 -4.30
C LYS A 2 58.76 -18.47 -3.44
N LYS A 3 58.55 -17.81 -2.29
CA LYS A 3 57.39 -18.05 -1.42
C LYS A 3 56.20 -17.29 -2.01
N ILE A 4 55.18 -18.04 -2.48
CA ILE A 4 53.90 -17.50 -2.91
C ILE A 4 53.05 -17.31 -1.66
N LEU A 5 52.78 -16.05 -1.32
CA LEU A 5 51.90 -15.66 -0.23
C LEU A 5 50.45 -15.68 -0.76
N PHE A 6 49.66 -16.67 -0.34
CA PHE A 6 48.24 -16.76 -0.66
C PHE A 6 47.47 -15.86 0.31
N ILE A 7 47.02 -14.71 -0.18
CA ILE A 7 46.11 -13.84 0.57
C ILE A 7 44.70 -14.36 0.37
N LEU A 8 44.16 -15.05 1.37
CA LEU A 8 42.75 -15.40 1.45
C LEU A 8 41.98 -14.09 1.77
N TYR A 9 41.36 -13.52 0.76
CA TYR A 9 40.41 -12.44 0.94
C TYR A 9 39.07 -13.07 1.41
N THR A 10 38.88 -13.14 2.71
CA THR A 10 37.62 -13.58 3.32
C THR A 10 36.59 -12.45 3.10
N CYS A 11 35.80 -12.57 2.05
CA CYS A 11 34.67 -11.71 1.81
C CYS A 11 33.59 -12.04 2.87
N CYS A 12 33.62 -11.35 4.00
CA CYS A 12 32.51 -11.36 4.96
C CYS A 12 31.32 -10.68 4.29
N ILE A 13 30.52 -11.47 3.56
CA ILE A 13 29.18 -11.07 3.20
C ILE A 13 28.42 -10.97 4.52
N LEU A 14 28.24 -9.75 5.01
CA LEU A 14 27.30 -9.45 6.08
C LEU A 14 25.90 -9.76 5.52
N LEU A 15 25.47 -11.01 5.71
CA LEU A 15 24.07 -11.40 5.56
C LEU A 15 23.31 -10.67 6.67
N PHE A 16 22.86 -9.45 6.40
CA PHE A 16 21.83 -8.86 7.20
C PHE A 16 20.60 -9.78 7.07
N PRO A 17 20.10 -10.35 8.18
CA PRO A 17 18.86 -11.08 8.09
C PRO A 17 17.81 -10.11 7.56
N VAL A 18 17.31 -10.34 6.36
CA VAL A 18 16.07 -9.73 5.90
C VAL A 18 15.01 -10.32 6.82
N SER A 19 14.79 -9.67 7.96
CA SER A 19 13.69 -10.01 8.83
C SER A 19 12.44 -9.74 8.00
N ALA A 20 11.78 -10.82 7.57
CA ALA A 20 10.47 -10.71 6.98
C ALA A 20 9.61 -9.92 7.98
N GLN A 21 9.11 -8.77 7.55
CA GLN A 21 8.35 -7.85 8.40
C GLN A 21 7.07 -8.58 8.82
N GLN A 22 7.04 -9.07 10.07
CA GLN A 22 5.89 -9.82 10.56
C GLN A 22 4.70 -8.87 10.74
N ILE A 23 3.61 -9.18 10.05
CA ILE A 23 2.33 -8.50 10.27
C ILE A 23 1.70 -9.12 11.51
N PRO A 24 1.48 -8.32 12.58
CA PRO A 24 0.86 -8.84 13.80
C PRO A 24 -0.56 -9.35 13.52
N SER A 25 -0.88 -10.56 13.98
CA SER A 25 -2.25 -11.06 13.95
C SER A 25 -3.18 -10.20 14.81
N PHE A 26 -4.45 -10.12 14.47
CA PHE A 26 -5.47 -9.48 15.30
C PHE A 26 -5.63 -10.21 16.62
N LYS A 27 -5.84 -9.47 17.69
CA LYS A 27 -6.03 -9.97 19.04
C LYS A 27 -7.43 -9.69 19.56
N ALA A 28 -7.84 -10.42 20.58
CA ALA A 28 -9.13 -10.20 21.24
C ALA A 28 -9.32 -8.72 21.62
N ASN A 29 -10.49 -8.19 21.32
CA ASN A 29 -10.89 -6.80 21.52
C ASN A 29 -10.20 -5.75 20.63
N ASP A 30 -9.45 -6.18 19.61
CA ASP A 30 -8.92 -5.23 18.64
C ASP A 30 -10.05 -4.49 17.91
N ARG A 31 -9.79 -3.22 17.71
CA ARG A 31 -10.59 -2.30 16.90
C ARG A 31 -9.77 -1.97 15.66
N ILE A 32 -10.06 -2.71 14.61
CA ILE A 32 -9.32 -2.63 13.35
C ILE A 32 -10.00 -1.60 12.46
N VAL A 33 -9.28 -0.56 12.06
CA VAL A 33 -9.78 0.44 11.10
C VAL A 33 -8.98 0.30 9.80
N PHE A 34 -9.68 0.07 8.70
CA PHE A 34 -9.12 0.10 7.35
C PHE A 34 -9.29 1.51 6.81
N LEU A 35 -8.24 2.31 6.84
CA LEU A 35 -8.18 3.67 6.32
C LEU A 35 -7.70 3.63 4.86
N GLY A 36 -8.47 4.20 3.94
CA GLY A 36 -8.14 4.15 2.53
C GLY A 36 -9.06 5.00 1.64
N ASN A 37 -8.95 4.79 0.35
CA ASN A 37 -9.74 5.42 -0.69
C ASN A 37 -10.91 4.51 -1.16
N SER A 38 -11.36 4.69 -2.42
CA SER A 38 -12.44 3.89 -3.05
C SER A 38 -12.19 2.38 -3.01
N ILE A 39 -10.95 1.93 -3.14
CA ILE A 39 -10.56 0.51 -3.09
C ILE A 39 -10.87 -0.06 -1.69
N THR A 40 -10.64 0.73 -0.64
CA THR A 40 -11.00 0.37 0.73
C THR A 40 -12.50 0.53 0.98
N GLU A 41 -13.11 1.63 0.48
CA GLU A 41 -14.55 1.88 0.60
C GLU A 41 -15.38 0.72 0.01
N GLY A 42 -14.97 0.18 -1.14
CA GLY A 42 -15.60 -0.96 -1.81
C GLY A 42 -15.63 -2.24 -0.96
N GLY A 43 -14.78 -2.36 0.04
CA GLY A 43 -14.92 -3.35 1.09
C GLY A 43 -14.41 -4.76 0.75
N HIS A 44 -13.94 -5.02 -0.46
CA HIS A 44 -13.64 -6.38 -0.92
C HIS A 44 -12.55 -7.06 -0.08
N TYR A 45 -11.33 -6.51 -0.04
CA TYR A 45 -10.20 -7.20 0.59
C TYR A 45 -10.35 -7.36 2.11
N HIS A 46 -10.86 -6.34 2.81
CA HIS A 46 -11.00 -6.44 4.27
C HIS A 46 -12.21 -7.29 4.68
N SER A 47 -13.23 -7.45 3.81
CA SER A 47 -14.33 -8.40 4.06
C SER A 47 -13.82 -9.83 4.00
N TYR A 48 -12.90 -10.17 3.10
CA TYR A 48 -12.25 -11.48 3.08
C TYR A 48 -11.39 -11.73 4.32
N ILE A 49 -10.66 -10.71 4.79
CA ILE A 49 -9.91 -10.80 6.04
C ILE A 49 -10.86 -11.05 7.21
N TRP A 50 -11.99 -10.33 7.28
CA TRP A 50 -12.97 -10.54 8.31
C TRP A 50 -13.60 -11.93 8.25
N LEU A 51 -14.01 -12.39 7.07
CA LEU A 51 -14.54 -13.74 6.87
C LEU A 51 -13.54 -14.80 7.34
N TYR A 52 -12.28 -14.65 7.02
CA TYR A 52 -11.21 -15.53 7.51
C TYR A 52 -11.18 -15.60 9.04
N TYR A 53 -11.19 -14.47 9.72
CA TYR A 53 -11.17 -14.44 11.17
C TYR A 53 -12.46 -15.02 11.79
N MET A 54 -13.61 -14.72 11.23
CA MET A 54 -14.90 -15.26 11.70
C MET A 54 -14.98 -16.78 11.56
N THR A 55 -14.39 -17.34 10.52
CA THR A 55 -14.47 -18.79 10.26
C THR A 55 -13.39 -19.59 10.98
N HIS A 56 -12.20 -19.03 11.17
CA HIS A 56 -11.06 -19.72 11.79
C HIS A 56 -10.88 -19.40 13.28
N PHE A 57 -11.39 -18.27 13.73
CA PHE A 57 -11.27 -17.78 15.10
C PHE A 57 -12.60 -17.19 15.61
N PRO A 58 -13.72 -17.95 15.58
CA PRO A 58 -15.06 -17.45 15.87
C PRO A 58 -15.20 -16.86 17.29
N GLU A 59 -14.41 -17.37 18.23
CA GLU A 59 -14.43 -16.90 19.63
C GLU A 59 -13.58 -15.62 19.84
N LEU A 60 -12.92 -15.10 18.80
CA LEU A 60 -12.09 -13.92 18.92
C LEU A 60 -12.94 -12.64 18.74
N PRO A 61 -13.24 -11.87 19.79
CA PRO A 61 -14.09 -10.69 19.68
C PRO A 61 -13.32 -9.55 18.98
N LEU A 62 -13.63 -9.32 17.70
CA LEU A 62 -13.04 -8.26 16.88
C LEU A 62 -14.09 -7.21 16.49
N ARG A 63 -13.62 -5.99 16.27
CA ARG A 63 -14.43 -4.92 15.67
C ARG A 63 -13.70 -4.35 14.47
N ILE A 64 -14.28 -4.54 13.29
CA ILE A 64 -13.72 -4.09 12.02
C ILE A 64 -14.52 -2.89 11.51
N TYR A 65 -13.81 -1.85 11.09
CA TYR A 65 -14.40 -0.62 10.57
C TYR A 65 -13.83 -0.33 9.18
N ASN A 66 -14.71 -0.12 8.22
CA ASN A 66 -14.36 0.47 6.95
C ASN A 66 -14.21 1.99 7.14
N GLY A 67 -13.03 2.49 6.88
CA GLY A 67 -12.67 3.91 6.90
C GLY A 67 -12.22 4.38 5.51
N GLY A 68 -12.65 3.69 4.43
CA GLY A 68 -12.43 4.11 3.05
C GLY A 68 -13.39 5.24 2.65
N ILE A 69 -12.91 6.19 1.84
CA ILE A 69 -13.72 7.21 1.16
C ILE A 69 -13.20 7.36 -0.27
N GLY A 70 -14.12 7.30 -1.25
CA GLY A 70 -13.80 7.45 -2.66
C GLY A 70 -13.02 8.73 -2.95
N GLY A 71 -11.97 8.63 -3.77
CA GLY A 71 -11.13 9.77 -4.13
C GLY A 71 -10.07 10.19 -3.10
N ASP A 72 -10.05 9.60 -1.91
CA ASP A 72 -9.08 9.97 -0.86
C ASP A 72 -7.63 9.75 -1.32
N CYS A 73 -6.79 10.70 -0.93
CA CYS A 73 -5.34 10.63 -0.92
C CYS A 73 -4.84 10.94 0.50
N ALA A 74 -3.53 10.86 0.73
CA ALA A 74 -2.93 11.05 2.05
C ALA A 74 -3.36 12.37 2.72
N SER A 75 -3.49 13.46 1.96
CA SER A 75 -3.93 14.76 2.49
C SER A 75 -5.37 14.76 3.02
N HIS A 76 -6.29 14.06 2.34
CA HIS A 76 -7.67 13.92 2.82
C HIS A 76 -7.73 13.05 4.08
N MET A 77 -6.92 12.00 4.14
CA MET A 77 -6.80 11.17 5.34
C MET A 77 -6.28 11.96 6.53
N VAL A 78 -5.29 12.85 6.33
CA VAL A 78 -4.82 13.79 7.35
C VAL A 78 -5.96 14.69 7.85
N PHE A 79 -6.72 15.27 6.90
CA PHE A 79 -7.80 16.18 7.22
C PHE A 79 -8.89 15.55 8.10
N ARG A 80 -9.27 14.29 7.79
CA ARG A 80 -10.35 13.60 8.50
C ARG A 80 -9.91 12.68 9.63
N PHE A 81 -8.59 12.56 9.91
CA PHE A 81 -8.10 11.60 10.87
C PHE A 81 -8.73 11.72 12.25
N ASP A 82 -8.79 12.93 12.81
CA ASP A 82 -9.34 13.17 14.15
C ASP A 82 -10.87 13.01 14.20
N SER A 83 -11.58 13.50 13.20
CA SER A 83 -13.05 13.52 13.17
C SER A 83 -13.68 12.19 12.74
N ASP A 84 -12.97 11.34 11.99
CA ASP A 84 -13.51 10.09 11.47
C ASP A 84 -12.76 8.86 12.00
N ILE A 85 -11.43 8.84 11.94
CA ILE A 85 -10.67 7.64 12.27
C ILE A 85 -10.47 7.49 13.78
N LYS A 86 -10.02 8.52 14.44
CA LYS A 86 -9.71 8.50 15.88
C LYS A 86 -10.95 8.28 16.76
N ILE A 87 -12.13 8.73 16.32
CA ILE A 87 -13.39 8.49 17.04
C ILE A 87 -13.78 7.01 17.08
N LYS A 88 -13.32 6.20 16.11
CA LYS A 88 -13.49 4.74 16.09
C LYS A 88 -12.58 4.04 17.13
N LYS A 89 -11.67 4.79 17.78
CA LYS A 89 -10.72 4.32 18.81
C LYS A 89 -9.91 3.11 18.34
N PRO A 90 -9.20 3.20 17.20
CA PRO A 90 -8.44 2.08 16.65
C PRO A 90 -7.36 1.60 17.62
N THR A 91 -7.19 0.27 17.74
CA THR A 91 -6.02 -0.37 18.34
C THR A 91 -5.09 -0.90 17.25
N TYR A 92 -5.67 -1.14 16.08
CA TYR A 92 -5.00 -1.63 14.90
C TYR A 92 -5.43 -0.80 13.69
N LEU A 93 -4.49 -0.19 12.98
CA LEU A 93 -4.74 0.62 11.80
C LEU A 93 -4.13 -0.05 10.57
N VAL A 94 -4.95 -0.28 9.56
CA VAL A 94 -4.50 -0.70 8.22
C VAL A 94 -4.71 0.50 7.30
N CYS A 95 -3.66 0.99 6.64
CA CYS A 95 -3.71 2.21 5.84
C CYS A 95 -3.25 1.95 4.41
N SER A 96 -4.07 2.35 3.43
CA SER A 96 -3.78 2.24 2.00
C SER A 96 -4.04 3.56 1.28
N PHE A 97 -3.04 4.06 0.55
CA PHE A 97 -3.12 5.23 -0.32
C PHE A 97 -2.13 5.09 -1.47
N GLY A 98 -2.15 6.01 -2.44
CA GLY A 98 -1.22 6.01 -3.58
C GLY A 98 -1.93 6.12 -4.93
N MET A 99 -3.07 5.47 -5.11
CA MET A 99 -3.83 5.50 -6.37
C MET A 99 -4.23 6.93 -6.77
N ASN A 100 -4.83 7.68 -5.85
CA ASN A 100 -5.25 9.06 -6.11
C ASN A 100 -4.09 10.05 -5.89
N ASP A 101 -3.16 9.73 -4.98
CA ASP A 101 -1.95 10.53 -4.74
C ASP A 101 -1.07 10.63 -5.98
N SER A 102 -1.05 9.60 -6.83
CA SER A 102 -0.34 9.63 -8.11
C SER A 102 -0.95 10.62 -9.11
N GLY A 103 -2.18 11.10 -8.88
CA GLY A 103 -2.89 12.03 -9.76
C GLY A 103 -3.35 11.43 -11.08
N TYR A 104 -4.02 12.23 -11.91
CA TYR A 104 -4.62 11.79 -13.18
C TYR A 104 -4.28 12.70 -14.36
N ASP A 105 -4.14 14.00 -14.16
CA ASP A 105 -4.19 15.00 -15.25
C ASP A 105 -2.87 15.23 -15.98
N GLY A 106 -1.76 14.75 -15.44
CA GLY A 106 -0.42 15.05 -15.97
C GLY A 106 0.18 14.00 -16.89
N TYR A 107 -0.46 12.83 -17.00
CA TYR A 107 0.00 11.72 -17.83
C TYR A 107 -0.28 11.95 -19.31
N ASN A 108 0.45 11.26 -20.19
CA ASN A 108 0.34 11.40 -21.64
C ASN A 108 0.62 12.83 -22.17
N LYS A 109 1.28 13.68 -21.39
CA LYS A 109 1.59 15.08 -21.72
C LYS A 109 3.10 15.33 -21.64
N PRO A 110 3.65 16.30 -22.40
CA PRO A 110 5.02 16.72 -22.22
C PRO A 110 5.31 17.15 -20.79
N GLY A 111 6.41 16.65 -20.21
CA GLY A 111 6.79 16.96 -18.83
C GLY A 111 6.10 16.14 -17.76
N TYR A 112 5.55 14.98 -18.12
CA TYR A 112 4.88 14.09 -17.16
C TYR A 112 5.80 13.69 -15.99
N ASP A 113 7.12 13.53 -16.23
CA ASP A 113 8.09 13.21 -15.17
C ASP A 113 8.10 14.27 -14.06
N LYS A 114 8.02 15.55 -14.44
CA LYS A 114 7.93 16.65 -13.47
C LYS A 114 6.63 16.58 -12.68
N TYR A 115 5.53 16.23 -13.34
CA TYR A 115 4.25 16.02 -12.70
C TYR A 115 4.32 14.85 -11.71
N ALA A 116 4.79 13.68 -12.14
CA ALA A 116 4.93 12.48 -11.31
C ALA A 116 5.82 12.75 -10.07
N ASN A 117 6.96 13.44 -10.26
CA ASN A 117 7.83 13.84 -9.16
C ASN A 117 7.10 14.68 -8.11
N LYS A 118 6.32 15.68 -8.57
CA LYS A 118 5.52 16.54 -7.70
C LYS A 118 4.47 15.74 -6.91
N GLN A 119 3.83 14.77 -7.56
CA GLN A 119 2.83 13.92 -6.90
C GLN A 119 3.46 13.05 -5.80
N VAL A 120 4.60 12.42 -6.08
CA VAL A 120 5.32 11.62 -5.09
C VAL A 120 5.79 12.49 -3.90
N GLU A 121 6.33 13.69 -4.17
CA GLU A 121 6.77 14.63 -3.12
C GLU A 121 5.60 15.09 -2.25
N TYR A 122 4.46 15.41 -2.87
CA TYR A 122 3.25 15.80 -2.15
C TYR A 122 2.71 14.65 -1.28
N ALA A 123 2.61 13.45 -1.86
CA ALA A 123 2.20 12.25 -1.12
C ALA A 123 3.11 11.98 0.09
N ASN A 124 4.43 12.12 -0.08
CA ASN A 124 5.40 11.95 1.00
C ASN A 124 5.21 12.99 2.12
N THR A 125 5.00 14.25 1.74
CA THR A 125 4.76 15.35 2.69
C THR A 125 3.51 15.10 3.52
N GLU A 126 2.40 14.77 2.87
CA GLU A 126 1.13 14.52 3.55
C GLU A 126 1.17 13.23 4.38
N PHE A 127 1.84 12.19 3.88
CA PHE A 127 2.05 10.98 4.68
C PHE A 127 2.90 11.26 5.93
N GLY A 128 3.85 12.17 5.86
CA GLY A 128 4.60 12.63 7.03
C GLY A 128 3.69 13.21 8.13
N LYS A 129 2.68 13.99 7.76
CA LYS A 129 1.65 14.53 8.69
C LYS A 129 0.78 13.40 9.24
N LEU A 130 0.32 12.49 8.39
CA LEU A 130 -0.48 11.32 8.81
C LEU A 130 0.29 10.44 9.81
N GLN A 131 1.59 10.21 9.58
CA GLN A 131 2.44 9.49 10.53
C GLN A 131 2.46 10.16 11.90
N GLN A 132 2.54 11.50 11.96
CA GLN A 132 2.52 12.24 13.22
C GLN A 132 1.20 12.03 13.98
N GLN A 133 0.07 12.08 13.29
CA GLN A 133 -1.25 11.84 13.88
C GLN A 133 -1.38 10.40 14.41
N ILE A 134 -0.95 9.41 13.63
CA ILE A 134 -0.94 7.99 14.03
C ILE A 134 -0.10 7.80 15.30
N LEU A 135 1.11 8.34 15.33
CA LEU A 135 2.03 8.20 16.48
C LEU A 135 1.57 8.95 17.71
N ALA A 136 0.79 10.02 17.55
CA ALA A 136 0.20 10.76 18.66
C ALA A 136 -0.93 9.99 19.36
N ASP A 137 -1.67 9.14 18.63
CA ASP A 137 -2.73 8.32 19.22
C ASP A 137 -2.14 7.03 19.86
N LYS A 138 -1.87 7.10 21.14
CA LYS A 138 -1.28 5.98 21.92
C LYS A 138 -2.16 4.73 22.01
N LYS A 139 -3.42 4.77 21.54
CA LYS A 139 -4.31 3.60 21.45
C LYS A 139 -3.95 2.71 20.28
N ILE A 140 -3.43 3.28 19.18
CA ILE A 140 -2.97 2.53 18.02
C ILE A 140 -1.68 1.77 18.42
N LYS A 141 -1.77 0.46 18.46
CA LYS A 141 -0.66 -0.43 18.85
C LYS A 141 0.02 -1.06 17.66
N ASN A 142 -0.75 -1.31 16.61
CA ASN A 142 -0.28 -1.93 15.38
C ASN A 142 -0.70 -1.07 14.18
N VAL A 143 0.22 -0.91 13.25
CA VAL A 143 -0.01 -0.24 11.97
C VAL A 143 0.48 -1.15 10.85
N VAL A 144 -0.33 -1.30 9.81
CA VAL A 144 0.04 -1.99 8.57
C VAL A 144 -0.21 -1.04 7.41
N LEU A 145 0.79 -0.84 6.59
CA LEU A 145 0.65 -0.12 5.33
C LEU A 145 0.38 -1.11 4.20
N LEU A 146 -0.60 -0.81 3.37
CA LEU A 146 -0.91 -1.56 2.16
C LEU A 146 -0.50 -0.71 0.95
N GLY A 147 0.47 -1.18 0.19
CA GLY A 147 0.75 -0.62 -1.13
C GLY A 147 -0.49 -0.77 -2.01
N SER A 148 -0.90 0.32 -2.66
CA SER A 148 -2.09 0.38 -3.51
C SER A 148 -2.09 -0.74 -4.55
N SER A 149 -3.29 -1.18 -4.97
CA SER A 149 -3.45 -1.94 -6.22
C SER A 149 -2.79 -1.20 -7.39
N PRO A 150 -2.42 -1.89 -8.48
CA PRO A 150 -1.89 -1.20 -9.65
C PRO A 150 -2.98 -0.42 -10.39
N TYR A 151 -2.56 0.62 -11.12
CA TYR A 151 -3.27 1.09 -12.28
C TYR A 151 -2.83 0.21 -13.45
N ASP A 152 -3.75 -0.55 -14.05
CA ASP A 152 -3.39 -1.49 -15.12
C ASP A 152 -3.27 -0.78 -16.47
N GLU A 153 -2.02 -0.44 -16.82
CA GLU A 153 -1.70 0.22 -18.10
C GLU A 153 -1.73 -0.72 -19.30
N ASN A 154 -1.69 -2.05 -19.08
CA ASN A 154 -1.50 -3.03 -20.14
C ASN A 154 -2.80 -3.62 -20.66
N VAL A 155 -3.86 -3.62 -19.86
CA VAL A 155 -5.16 -4.12 -20.29
C VAL A 155 -5.70 -3.31 -21.47
N LYS A 156 -6.26 -3.99 -22.48
CA LYS A 156 -6.88 -3.35 -23.64
C LYS A 156 -8.36 -3.13 -23.36
N LEU A 157 -8.71 -1.91 -22.93
CA LEU A 157 -10.09 -1.49 -22.71
C LEU A 157 -10.51 -0.50 -23.79
N GLU A 158 -11.62 -0.80 -24.47
CA GLU A 158 -12.16 0.06 -25.52
C GLU A 158 -12.76 1.33 -24.90
N GLY A 159 -12.43 2.48 -25.48
CA GLY A 159 -12.95 3.79 -25.02
C GLY A 159 -12.40 4.30 -23.69
N VAL A 160 -11.47 3.59 -23.05
CA VAL A 160 -10.84 4.01 -21.78
C VAL A 160 -9.40 4.40 -22.02
N GLU A 161 -9.08 5.69 -21.79
CA GLU A 161 -7.71 6.20 -21.93
C GLU A 161 -6.76 5.50 -20.97
N THR A 162 -5.56 5.19 -21.44
CA THR A 162 -4.47 4.66 -20.62
C THR A 162 -3.57 5.81 -20.17
N LEU A 163 -3.38 5.96 -18.87
CA LEU A 163 -2.47 6.96 -18.28
C LEU A 163 -1.08 6.35 -18.13
N HIS A 164 -0.26 6.46 -19.19
CA HIS A 164 1.08 5.87 -19.22
C HIS A 164 2.03 6.48 -18.16
N GLY A 165 2.68 5.64 -17.37
CA GLY A 165 3.56 6.03 -16.28
C GLY A 165 2.85 6.23 -14.93
N LYS A 166 1.52 6.11 -14.87
CA LYS A 166 0.77 6.25 -13.62
C LYS A 166 1.14 5.13 -12.63
N ASN A 167 1.21 3.88 -13.10
CA ASN A 167 1.58 2.78 -12.20
C ASN A 167 3.02 2.90 -11.70
N GLU A 168 3.92 3.44 -12.50
CA GLU A 168 5.28 3.73 -12.04
C GLU A 168 5.30 4.78 -10.92
N THR A 169 4.48 5.82 -11.03
CA THR A 169 4.31 6.82 -9.97
C THR A 169 3.75 6.19 -8.69
N ILE A 170 2.77 5.28 -8.82
CA ILE A 170 2.22 4.52 -7.69
C ILE A 170 3.31 3.67 -7.02
N LYS A 171 4.14 2.96 -7.79
CA LYS A 171 5.25 2.15 -7.25
C LYS A 171 6.22 2.97 -6.42
N ARG A 172 6.59 4.18 -6.87
CA ARG A 172 7.45 5.09 -6.11
C ARG A 172 6.83 5.52 -4.78
N ILE A 173 5.51 5.73 -4.74
CA ILE A 173 4.78 6.00 -3.49
C ILE A 173 4.80 4.75 -2.58
N ILE A 174 4.66 3.55 -3.15
CA ILE A 174 4.72 2.29 -2.42
C ILE A 174 6.12 2.05 -1.83
N GLU A 175 7.18 2.35 -2.56
CA GLU A 175 8.57 2.26 -2.08
C GLU A 175 8.77 3.17 -0.85
N MET A 176 8.29 4.40 -0.91
CA MET A 176 8.31 5.33 0.23
C MET A 176 7.52 4.79 1.43
N GLN A 177 6.37 4.15 1.20
CA GLN A 177 5.59 3.49 2.26
C GLN A 177 6.36 2.32 2.88
N ALA A 178 7.02 1.49 2.06
CA ALA A 178 7.82 0.36 2.52
C ALA A 178 9.00 0.82 3.40
N GLU A 179 9.73 1.87 2.99
CA GLU A 179 10.81 2.47 3.77
C GLU A 179 10.32 2.98 5.14
N VAL A 180 9.19 3.68 5.15
CA VAL A 180 8.59 4.16 6.40
C VAL A 180 8.15 3.00 7.29
N ALA A 181 7.51 1.97 6.72
CA ALA A 181 7.09 0.78 7.46
C ALA A 181 8.29 0.10 8.11
N GLN A 182 9.38 -0.11 7.36
CA GLN A 182 10.63 -0.67 7.87
C GLN A 182 11.21 0.19 9.01
N LYS A 183 11.34 1.50 8.80
CA LYS A 183 11.89 2.44 9.79
C LYS A 183 11.06 2.51 11.08
N ARG A 184 9.73 2.33 10.98
CA ARG A 184 8.81 2.41 12.11
C ARG A 184 8.53 1.07 12.77
N GLY A 185 8.97 -0.05 12.20
CA GLY A 185 8.57 -1.39 12.63
C GLY A 185 7.08 -1.67 12.38
N TRP A 186 6.48 -1.02 11.37
CA TRP A 186 5.09 -1.24 10.95
C TRP A 186 5.01 -2.40 9.97
N GLY A 187 3.86 -3.06 9.89
CA GLY A 187 3.62 -4.06 8.86
C GLY A 187 3.53 -3.42 7.47
N PHE A 188 3.89 -4.19 6.45
CA PHE A 188 3.78 -3.75 5.06
C PHE A 188 3.34 -4.90 4.15
N VAL A 189 2.37 -4.63 3.27
CA VAL A 189 1.91 -5.56 2.21
C VAL A 189 1.91 -4.81 0.88
N ASN A 190 2.53 -5.38 -0.13
CA ASN A 190 2.56 -4.80 -1.47
C ASN A 190 1.55 -5.51 -2.39
N PHE A 191 0.35 -4.96 -2.53
CA PHE A 191 -0.65 -5.47 -3.46
C PHE A 191 -0.26 -5.22 -4.92
N ASN A 192 0.43 -4.11 -5.21
CA ASN A 192 0.78 -3.72 -6.57
C ASN A 192 1.58 -4.80 -7.29
N THR A 193 2.65 -5.28 -6.67
CA THR A 193 3.54 -6.28 -7.30
C THR A 193 2.79 -7.55 -7.66
N VAL A 194 2.06 -8.12 -6.68
CA VAL A 194 1.33 -9.38 -6.88
C VAL A 194 0.24 -9.23 -7.96
N MET A 195 -0.52 -8.14 -7.92
CA MET A 195 -1.58 -7.91 -8.90
C MET A 195 -1.02 -7.61 -10.30
N CYS A 196 0.12 -6.91 -10.42
CA CYS A 196 0.81 -6.72 -11.69
C CYS A 196 1.23 -8.06 -12.31
N GLU A 197 1.77 -8.99 -11.51
CA GLU A 197 2.17 -10.32 -11.96
C GLU A 197 0.94 -11.13 -12.44
N LEU A 198 -0.13 -11.15 -11.66
CA LEU A 198 -1.38 -11.82 -12.02
C LEU A 198 -2.01 -11.22 -13.29
N ASN A 199 -2.07 -9.88 -13.40
CA ASN A 199 -2.57 -9.23 -14.62
C ASN A 199 -1.72 -9.62 -15.84
N LYS A 200 -0.40 -9.61 -15.71
CA LYS A 200 0.51 -10.03 -16.78
C LYS A 200 0.28 -11.48 -17.20
N GLU A 201 -0.01 -12.37 -16.26
CA GLU A 201 -0.28 -13.78 -16.55
C GLU A 201 -1.59 -13.95 -17.32
N ILE A 202 -2.70 -13.40 -16.83
CA ILE A 202 -4.01 -13.55 -17.49
C ILE A 202 -4.04 -12.87 -18.88
N GLN A 203 -3.33 -11.75 -19.04
CA GLN A 203 -3.26 -10.99 -20.29
C GLN A 203 -2.46 -11.70 -21.39
N GLN A 204 -1.72 -12.76 -21.09
CA GLN A 204 -1.11 -13.63 -22.11
C GLN A 204 -2.16 -14.38 -22.92
N SER A 205 -3.28 -14.74 -22.32
CA SER A 205 -4.38 -15.46 -22.95
C SER A 205 -5.53 -14.54 -23.39
N ASP A 206 -5.79 -13.49 -22.61
CA ASP A 206 -6.84 -12.50 -22.89
C ASP A 206 -6.35 -11.08 -22.54
N SER A 207 -5.98 -10.32 -23.56
CA SER A 207 -5.46 -8.95 -23.38
C SER A 207 -6.49 -7.96 -22.83
N THR A 208 -7.75 -8.34 -22.71
CA THR A 208 -8.83 -7.53 -22.11
C THR A 208 -9.12 -7.89 -20.66
N ALA A 209 -8.52 -8.96 -20.15
CA ALA A 209 -8.69 -9.39 -18.78
C ALA A 209 -7.83 -8.59 -17.81
N THR A 210 -8.40 -8.21 -16.67
CA THR A 210 -7.70 -7.50 -15.59
C THR A 210 -8.36 -7.75 -14.24
N PHE A 211 -7.55 -7.76 -13.17
CA PHE A 211 -8.02 -7.72 -11.78
C PHE A 211 -8.31 -6.28 -11.29
N CYS A 212 -8.11 -5.27 -12.14
CA CYS A 212 -8.31 -3.86 -11.81
C CYS A 212 -9.61 -3.27 -12.38
N GLY A 213 -10.56 -4.12 -12.79
CA GLY A 213 -11.86 -3.69 -13.32
C GLY A 213 -11.80 -2.87 -14.60
N GLY A 214 -12.97 -2.45 -15.07
CA GLY A 214 -13.13 -1.74 -16.34
C GLY A 214 -12.64 -0.29 -16.34
N ASP A 215 -12.24 0.25 -15.21
CA ASP A 215 -11.63 1.57 -15.07
C ASP A 215 -10.11 1.52 -14.84
N ARG A 216 -9.50 0.35 -14.93
CA ARG A 216 -8.07 0.06 -14.66
C ARG A 216 -7.66 0.20 -13.19
N ILE A 217 -8.59 0.38 -12.24
CA ILE A 217 -8.33 0.73 -10.83
C ILE A 217 -8.96 -0.25 -9.84
N HIS A 218 -10.28 -0.54 -10.02
CA HIS A 218 -11.12 -1.24 -9.04
C HIS A 218 -11.34 -2.72 -9.35
#